data_8136c91fd4f1e8349b67ba2cdca1229a
#
_entry.id   8136c91fd4f1e8349b67ba2cdca1229a
#
_cell.length_a   1.000
_cell.length_b   1.000
_cell.length_c   1.000
_cell.angle_alpha   90.00
_cell.angle_beta   90.00
_cell.angle_gamma   90.00
#
_symmetry.space_group_name_H-M   'P 1'
#
loop_
_entity.id
_entity.type
_entity.pdbx_description
1 polymer ?
#
loop_
_entity_poly.entity_id
_entity_poly.type
_entity_poly.pdbx_seq_one_letter_code
_entity_poly.pdbx_strand_id
1 'polypeptide(L)'
;MKPSLGILASAAAVAVALTAAAPSAQTPGAAGAGTTAVHARQVKRLLIRNAMVIPGPATPAYGPIDILAEDGLVARMGNSADEHWPAPDAIIDATGKYVMPGIVNTHMHWHEERVGPLPIQYERNLYLASGVTMAREVGGNFEKTKQWRAESAAHTIVAPRIVLYPMLADLLEKNQTFNRTPAEHRALVQRAKDRGADGLKLIGPMDRDQVVATLDEARKMSLPTTVHIAVGEATARDFVDLGVNCIEHFYGVADAALDGIQDFPPEMNYSNEIHRFGRAGELYIQNNFDHEKLSKLLDDMVAKGVAWSPTMSTYEAARDLVKAQNLPWYKDYLHPSVEDYYKPSMTRHGTFWIGWTATQEAKWRRNYRVWMDALLEFGRKGGTITTGDDAAYLYGSLYGFGVIRELELHEEAGFHPLEVLKHATVDGAKVLGLSDRLGRVRSGFIADLLVVNGNPLENLRVLNPYGTDLMSYNGQIVSNYSSIVKPGDPNVKTVHGGGIEWTIKDGIPYHVPTLMKDVKDMVTSARAQRRTTTSPQH
;
A
#
# COMPACT_ATOMS: atom_id res chain seq x y z
N MET A 1 0.01 51.47 12.63
CA MET A 1 0.13 51.19 11.20
C MET A 1 0.92 49.88 11.04
N LYS A 2 0.26 48.79 10.70
CA LYS A 2 0.89 47.52 10.35
C LYS A 2 0.86 47.36 8.84
N PRO A 3 1.92 46.91 8.16
CA PRO A 3 1.82 46.43 6.79
C PRO A 3 1.49 44.94 6.78
N SER A 4 0.42 44.59 6.08
CA SER A 4 0.04 43.22 5.74
C SER A 4 0.94 42.70 4.62
N LEU A 5 1.66 41.59 4.87
CA LEU A 5 2.34 40.82 3.82
C LEU A 5 1.33 39.84 3.22
N GLY A 6 0.95 40.09 1.98
CA GLY A 6 0.20 39.14 1.18
C GLY A 6 1.11 38.05 0.64
N ILE A 7 0.80 36.79 0.95
CA ILE A 7 1.43 35.62 0.35
C ILE A 7 0.70 35.33 -0.97
N LEU A 8 1.37 35.59 -2.08
CA LEU A 8 0.95 35.14 -3.40
C LEU A 8 1.33 33.67 -3.57
N ALA A 9 0.33 32.80 -3.52
CA ALA A 9 0.48 31.41 -3.92
C ALA A 9 0.47 31.32 -5.45
N SER A 10 1.63 31.03 -6.03
CA SER A 10 1.73 30.72 -7.47
C SER A 10 1.27 29.30 -7.72
N ALA A 11 0.04 29.15 -8.22
CA ALA A 11 -0.43 27.89 -8.78
C ALA A 11 0.21 27.68 -10.16
N ALA A 12 1.18 26.79 -10.26
CA ALA A 12 1.70 26.34 -11.54
C ALA A 12 0.68 25.36 -12.16
N ALA A 13 -0.10 25.86 -13.14
CA ALA A 13 -0.94 25.01 -13.97
C ALA A 13 -0.06 24.23 -14.95
N VAL A 14 0.05 22.92 -14.77
CA VAL A 14 0.63 22.02 -15.77
C VAL A 14 -0.44 21.79 -16.83
N ALA A 15 -0.35 22.50 -17.94
CA ALA A 15 -1.13 22.21 -19.15
C ALA A 15 -0.50 21.00 -19.85
N VAL A 16 -1.13 19.83 -19.75
CA VAL A 16 -0.79 18.66 -20.56
C VAL A 16 -1.47 18.82 -21.90
N ALA A 17 -0.67 19.07 -22.94
CA ALA A 17 -1.15 19.06 -24.33
C ALA A 17 -1.47 17.61 -24.73
N LEU A 18 -2.75 17.31 -24.93
CA LEU A 18 -3.23 16.04 -25.48
C LEU A 18 -2.99 16.03 -26.99
N THR A 19 -1.95 15.38 -27.45
CA THR A 19 -1.88 14.89 -28.83
C THR A 19 -2.45 13.47 -28.86
N ALA A 20 -3.61 13.31 -29.48
CA ALA A 20 -4.29 12.04 -29.64
C ALA A 20 -3.53 11.15 -30.63
N ALA A 21 -2.80 10.17 -30.11
CA ALA A 21 -2.40 8.99 -30.89
C ALA A 21 -3.39 7.87 -30.59
N ALA A 22 -4.04 7.33 -31.64
CA ALA A 22 -5.02 6.25 -31.49
C ALA A 22 -4.35 4.98 -30.96
N PRO A 23 -4.91 4.31 -29.94
CA PRO A 23 -4.34 3.09 -29.41
C PRO A 23 -4.62 1.91 -30.36
N SER A 24 -3.59 1.10 -30.63
CA SER A 24 -3.74 -0.20 -31.27
C SER A 24 -4.45 -1.15 -30.29
N ALA A 25 -5.63 -1.64 -30.67
CA ALA A 25 -6.42 -2.57 -29.89
C ALA A 25 -5.69 -3.92 -29.73
N GLN A 26 -5.39 -4.31 -28.49
CA GLN A 26 -5.05 -5.71 -28.18
C GLN A 26 -6.34 -6.55 -28.23
N THR A 27 -6.32 -7.62 -29.01
CA THR A 27 -7.43 -8.55 -29.16
C THR A 27 -7.64 -9.35 -27.87
N PRO A 28 -8.84 -9.33 -27.24
CA PRO A 28 -9.10 -10.16 -26.07
C PRO A 28 -9.32 -11.62 -26.46
N GLY A 29 -8.69 -12.54 -25.74
CA GLY A 29 -9.03 -13.96 -25.79
C GLY A 29 -10.46 -14.20 -25.33
N ALA A 30 -11.20 -15.04 -26.05
CA ALA A 30 -12.62 -15.31 -25.81
C ALA A 30 -12.90 -15.85 -24.40
N ALA A 31 -13.68 -15.12 -23.62
CA ALA A 31 -14.27 -15.55 -22.35
C ALA A 31 -15.74 -15.12 -22.27
N GLY A 32 -16.56 -15.88 -21.54
CA GLY A 32 -18.01 -15.89 -21.48
C GLY A 32 -18.73 -14.54 -21.52
N ALA A 33 -19.84 -14.54 -22.25
CA ALA A 33 -20.65 -13.37 -22.54
C ALA A 33 -21.32 -12.81 -21.27
N GLY A 34 -21.12 -11.52 -20.97
CA GLY A 34 -21.88 -10.75 -19.99
C GLY A 34 -21.06 -9.73 -19.21
N THR A 35 -20.45 -10.13 -18.12
CA THR A 35 -19.76 -9.22 -17.17
C THR A 35 -18.32 -8.90 -17.55
N THR A 36 -17.62 -9.79 -18.25
CA THR A 36 -16.22 -9.60 -18.68
C THR A 36 -16.05 -8.66 -19.89
N ALA A 37 -17.13 -8.33 -20.58
CA ALA A 37 -17.08 -7.51 -21.80
C ALA A 37 -16.54 -6.08 -21.58
N VAL A 38 -16.49 -5.60 -20.34
CA VAL A 38 -16.00 -4.26 -19.99
C VAL A 38 -14.66 -4.27 -19.24
N HIS A 39 -14.10 -5.44 -18.95
CA HIS A 39 -12.80 -5.56 -18.28
C HIS A 39 -11.69 -4.86 -19.05
N ALA A 40 -10.93 -3.98 -18.35
CA ALA A 40 -9.81 -3.20 -18.89
C ALA A 40 -10.16 -2.35 -20.13
N ARG A 41 -11.45 -2.10 -20.37
CA ARG A 41 -11.91 -1.28 -21.50
C ARG A 41 -12.16 0.15 -21.07
N GLN A 42 -11.54 1.10 -21.72
CA GLN A 42 -11.87 2.51 -21.54
C GLN A 42 -13.27 2.76 -22.12
N VAL A 43 -14.15 3.31 -21.30
CA VAL A 43 -15.51 3.71 -21.64
C VAL A 43 -15.70 5.17 -21.27
N LYS A 44 -16.48 5.91 -22.07
CA LYS A 44 -16.75 7.30 -21.74
C LYS A 44 -17.65 7.42 -20.53
N ARG A 45 -18.69 6.55 -20.44
CA ARG A 45 -19.67 6.51 -19.36
C ARG A 45 -19.79 5.12 -18.76
N LEU A 46 -19.42 5.01 -17.49
CA LEU A 46 -19.66 3.82 -16.68
C LEU A 46 -20.70 4.15 -15.63
N LEU A 47 -21.82 3.40 -15.61
CA LEU A 47 -22.86 3.54 -14.59
C LEU A 47 -22.77 2.37 -13.60
N ILE A 48 -22.54 2.66 -12.33
CA ILE A 48 -22.60 1.70 -11.22
C ILE A 48 -23.96 1.88 -10.54
N ARG A 49 -24.78 0.83 -10.49
CA ARG A 49 -26.16 0.90 -10.02
C ARG A 49 -26.37 0.26 -8.65
N ASN A 50 -27.28 0.85 -7.89
CA ASN A 50 -27.80 0.30 -6.63
C ASN A 50 -26.74 0.03 -5.55
N ALA A 51 -25.70 0.84 -5.46
CA ALA A 51 -24.59 0.65 -4.53
C ALA A 51 -24.90 1.20 -3.13
N MET A 52 -24.45 0.48 -2.08
CA MET A 52 -24.19 1.08 -0.78
C MET A 52 -22.84 1.79 -0.84
N VAL A 53 -22.79 3.10 -0.58
CA VAL A 53 -21.59 3.92 -0.77
C VAL A 53 -20.91 4.23 0.56
N ILE A 54 -19.62 3.89 0.67
CA ILE A 54 -18.71 4.34 1.72
C ILE A 54 -17.90 5.50 1.15
N PRO A 55 -18.16 6.75 1.55
CA PRO A 55 -17.62 7.92 0.84
C PRO A 55 -16.12 8.20 1.09
N GLY A 56 -15.48 7.52 2.07
CA GLY A 56 -14.04 7.63 2.35
C GLY A 56 -13.64 8.36 3.64
N PRO A 57 -14.21 9.54 4.00
CA PRO A 57 -13.73 10.32 5.16
C PRO A 57 -14.34 9.87 6.48
N ALA A 58 -14.16 8.60 6.86
CA ALA A 58 -14.70 8.02 8.11
C ALA A 58 -16.22 8.29 8.30
N THR A 59 -16.97 8.29 7.21
CA THR A 59 -18.42 8.52 7.18
C THR A 59 -19.14 7.19 6.97
N PRO A 60 -20.24 6.90 7.67
CA PRO A 60 -21.02 5.68 7.49
C PRO A 60 -21.47 5.47 6.03
N ALA A 61 -21.69 4.21 5.66
CA ALA A 61 -22.26 3.86 4.37
C ALA A 61 -23.70 4.40 4.22
N TYR A 62 -24.05 4.80 3.00
CA TYR A 62 -25.39 5.23 2.63
C TYR A 62 -25.77 4.70 1.24
N GLY A 63 -27.06 4.56 0.99
CA GLY A 63 -27.56 4.03 -0.28
C GLY A 63 -28.93 3.34 -0.14
N PRO A 64 -29.43 2.65 -1.21
CA PRO A 64 -28.74 2.44 -2.50
C PRO A 64 -28.67 3.70 -3.37
N ILE A 65 -27.55 3.88 -4.08
CA ILE A 65 -27.26 5.03 -4.94
C ILE A 65 -26.64 4.55 -6.24
N ASP A 66 -26.96 5.23 -7.35
CA ASP A 66 -26.26 5.09 -8.61
C ASP A 66 -25.08 6.09 -8.69
N ILE A 67 -24.00 5.66 -9.33
CA ILE A 67 -22.79 6.47 -9.54
C ILE A 67 -22.48 6.45 -11.03
N LEU A 68 -22.49 7.63 -11.67
CA LEU A 68 -22.04 7.80 -13.05
C LEU A 68 -20.58 8.28 -13.04
N ALA A 69 -19.70 7.48 -13.58
CA ALA A 69 -18.36 7.92 -13.98
C ALA A 69 -18.38 8.33 -15.45
N GLU A 70 -17.91 9.54 -15.76
CA GLU A 70 -17.78 10.06 -17.12
C GLU A 70 -16.41 10.70 -17.29
N ASP A 71 -15.73 10.36 -18.38
CA ASP A 71 -14.38 10.85 -18.70
C ASP A 71 -13.37 10.71 -17.54
N GLY A 72 -13.44 9.59 -16.81
CA GLY A 72 -12.54 9.27 -15.70
C GLY A 72 -12.88 9.93 -14.35
N LEU A 73 -13.94 10.71 -14.28
CA LEU A 73 -14.40 11.38 -13.06
C LEU A 73 -15.74 10.82 -12.58
N VAL A 74 -15.99 10.84 -11.28
CA VAL A 74 -17.33 10.70 -10.73
C VAL A 74 -18.13 11.95 -11.13
N ALA A 75 -18.90 11.85 -12.20
CA ALA A 75 -19.64 12.97 -12.74
C ALA A 75 -20.89 13.29 -11.89
N ARG A 76 -21.61 12.24 -11.46
CA ARG A 76 -22.88 12.39 -10.77
C ARG A 76 -23.17 11.20 -9.86
N MET A 77 -23.86 11.46 -8.78
CA MET A 77 -24.39 10.45 -7.85
C MET A 77 -25.84 10.79 -7.54
N GLY A 78 -26.72 9.79 -7.44
CA GLY A 78 -28.12 10.04 -7.14
C GLY A 78 -28.94 8.75 -6.97
N ASN A 79 -30.22 8.89 -6.59
CA ASN A 79 -31.12 7.78 -6.42
C ASN A 79 -31.58 7.24 -7.80
N SER A 80 -31.47 5.92 -8.00
CA SER A 80 -31.92 5.25 -9.24
C SER A 80 -33.35 5.55 -9.67
N ALA A 81 -34.25 5.81 -8.70
CA ALA A 81 -35.67 6.04 -8.97
C ALA A 81 -35.96 7.45 -9.50
N ASP A 82 -35.11 8.43 -9.16
CA ASP A 82 -35.38 9.85 -9.36
C ASP A 82 -34.54 10.48 -10.48
N GLU A 83 -33.55 9.73 -11.01
CA GLU A 83 -32.54 10.28 -11.90
C GLU A 83 -32.69 9.79 -13.35
N HIS A 84 -32.67 10.73 -14.28
CA HIS A 84 -32.49 10.44 -15.71
C HIS A 84 -31.01 10.42 -16.05
N TRP A 85 -30.47 9.22 -16.17
CA TRP A 85 -29.07 9.00 -16.49
C TRP A 85 -28.83 9.11 -18.00
N PRO A 86 -27.74 9.80 -18.44
CA PRO A 86 -27.33 9.72 -19.84
C PRO A 86 -27.01 8.27 -20.19
N ALA A 87 -27.24 7.86 -21.43
CA ALA A 87 -27.00 6.49 -21.88
C ALA A 87 -25.56 6.06 -21.54
N PRO A 88 -25.37 5.02 -20.72
CA PRO A 88 -24.04 4.53 -20.36
C PRO A 88 -23.49 3.60 -21.44
N ASP A 89 -22.15 3.60 -21.61
CA ASP A 89 -21.45 2.62 -22.46
C ASP A 89 -21.27 1.27 -21.76
N ALA A 90 -21.30 1.29 -20.42
CA ALA A 90 -21.22 0.10 -19.59
C ALA A 90 -21.98 0.29 -18.27
N ILE A 91 -22.51 -0.83 -17.76
CA ILE A 91 -23.22 -0.88 -16.48
C ILE A 91 -22.58 -1.94 -15.58
N ILE A 92 -22.35 -1.59 -14.31
CA ILE A 92 -22.02 -2.53 -13.25
C ILE A 92 -23.19 -2.54 -12.25
N ASP A 93 -23.78 -3.70 -12.04
CA ASP A 93 -24.80 -3.90 -11.00
C ASP A 93 -24.13 -4.13 -9.64
N ALA A 94 -24.30 -3.18 -8.73
CA ALA A 94 -23.82 -3.22 -7.37
C ALA A 94 -24.93 -3.49 -6.35
N THR A 95 -26.07 -4.06 -6.77
CA THR A 95 -27.16 -4.43 -5.87
C THR A 95 -26.64 -5.37 -4.77
N GLY A 96 -26.81 -4.96 -3.51
CA GLY A 96 -26.31 -5.68 -2.34
C GLY A 96 -24.80 -5.59 -2.11
N LYS A 97 -24.08 -4.76 -2.88
CA LYS A 97 -22.63 -4.54 -2.78
C LYS A 97 -22.30 -3.15 -2.27
N TYR A 98 -21.05 -2.99 -1.88
CA TYR A 98 -20.53 -1.72 -1.39
C TYR A 98 -19.59 -1.09 -2.42
N VAL A 99 -19.68 0.23 -2.56
CA VAL A 99 -18.73 1.02 -3.36
C VAL A 99 -17.95 1.93 -2.43
N MET A 100 -16.63 1.87 -2.52
CA MET A 100 -15.71 2.70 -1.74
C MET A 100 -14.61 3.29 -2.65
N PRO A 101 -13.83 4.28 -2.18
CA PRO A 101 -12.69 4.76 -2.94
C PRO A 101 -11.65 3.66 -3.15
N GLY A 102 -10.90 3.75 -4.24
CA GLY A 102 -9.73 2.91 -4.47
C GLY A 102 -8.66 3.11 -3.40
N ILE A 103 -7.93 2.05 -3.10
CA ILE A 103 -6.86 2.04 -2.11
C ILE A 103 -5.64 2.79 -2.66
N VAL A 104 -5.04 3.63 -1.81
CA VAL A 104 -3.78 4.33 -2.04
C VAL A 104 -2.70 3.63 -1.25
N ASN A 105 -1.89 2.82 -1.92
CA ASN A 105 -0.71 2.18 -1.32
C ASN A 105 0.45 3.17 -1.31
N THR A 106 0.83 3.66 -0.13
CA THR A 106 1.88 4.69 0.00
C THR A 106 3.29 4.12 0.17
N HIS A 107 3.44 2.80 0.17
CA HIS A 107 4.75 2.16 0.27
C HIS A 107 4.75 0.81 -0.46
N MET A 108 5.26 0.78 -1.67
CA MET A 108 5.43 -0.45 -2.42
C MET A 108 6.74 -0.44 -3.23
N HIS A 109 7.14 -1.59 -3.66
CA HIS A 109 8.29 -1.81 -4.53
C HIS A 109 7.92 -2.74 -5.69
N TRP A 110 8.53 -2.52 -6.86
CA TRP A 110 8.54 -3.49 -7.94
C TRP A 110 9.75 -4.41 -7.80
N HIS A 111 9.53 -5.73 -7.83
CA HIS A 111 10.58 -6.71 -7.50
C HIS A 111 11.05 -7.58 -8.68
N GLU A 112 10.63 -7.28 -9.89
CA GLU A 112 10.99 -7.99 -11.12
C GLU A 112 12.47 -8.38 -11.18
N GLU A 113 13.37 -7.50 -10.73
CA GLU A 113 14.81 -7.73 -10.78
C GLU A 113 15.37 -8.47 -9.55
N ARG A 114 14.67 -8.47 -8.42
CA ARG A 114 15.16 -9.01 -7.14
C ARG A 114 14.77 -10.45 -6.91
N VAL A 115 13.58 -10.83 -7.32
CA VAL A 115 13.00 -12.15 -7.04
C VAL A 115 13.20 -13.15 -8.20
N GLY A 116 14.06 -12.85 -9.16
CA GLY A 116 14.31 -13.71 -10.33
C GLY A 116 13.28 -13.51 -11.44
N PRO A 117 13.05 -14.49 -12.32
CA PRO A 117 12.19 -14.33 -13.49
C PRO A 117 10.71 -14.26 -13.09
N LEU A 118 10.29 -13.08 -12.64
CA LEU A 118 8.91 -12.77 -12.28
C LEU A 118 8.31 -11.85 -13.35
N PRO A 119 7.20 -12.24 -14.01
CA PRO A 119 6.52 -11.33 -14.93
C PRO A 119 5.98 -10.11 -14.17
N ILE A 120 6.34 -8.91 -14.57
CA ILE A 120 5.86 -7.68 -13.90
C ILE A 120 4.32 -7.58 -13.90
N GLN A 121 3.64 -8.18 -14.87
CA GLN A 121 2.18 -8.20 -14.91
C GLN A 121 1.56 -9.01 -13.77
N TYR A 122 2.29 -9.96 -13.19
CA TYR A 122 1.89 -10.68 -11.98
C TYR A 122 1.72 -9.71 -10.79
N GLU A 123 2.70 -8.83 -10.56
CA GLU A 123 2.64 -7.84 -9.49
C GLU A 123 1.51 -6.82 -9.74
N ARG A 124 1.42 -6.32 -10.97
CA ARG A 124 0.41 -5.34 -11.39
C ARG A 124 -1.01 -5.86 -11.21
N ASN A 125 -1.26 -7.11 -11.63
CA ASN A 125 -2.57 -7.74 -11.48
C ASN A 125 -2.95 -7.93 -10.01
N LEU A 126 -2.00 -8.35 -9.17
CA LEU A 126 -2.25 -8.52 -7.73
C LEU A 126 -2.58 -7.20 -7.04
N TYR A 127 -1.85 -6.11 -7.34
CA TYR A 127 -2.17 -4.80 -6.78
C TYR A 127 -3.56 -4.31 -7.20
N LEU A 128 -3.88 -4.35 -8.48
CA LEU A 128 -5.22 -3.98 -8.94
C LEU A 128 -6.31 -4.89 -8.38
N ALA A 129 -6.07 -6.20 -8.30
CA ALA A 129 -7.02 -7.15 -7.72
C ALA A 129 -7.29 -6.86 -6.25
N SER A 130 -6.29 -6.39 -5.51
CA SER A 130 -6.42 -5.97 -4.11
C SER A 130 -6.92 -4.53 -3.94
N GLY A 131 -7.46 -3.93 -4.99
CA GLY A 131 -8.10 -2.62 -4.94
C GLY A 131 -7.15 -1.43 -4.96
N VAL A 132 -5.86 -1.63 -5.18
CA VAL A 132 -4.88 -0.54 -5.27
C VAL A 132 -5.04 0.18 -6.60
N THR A 133 -5.54 1.42 -6.59
CA THR A 133 -5.67 2.27 -7.78
C THR A 133 -4.52 3.27 -7.92
N MET A 134 -3.88 3.60 -6.79
CA MET A 134 -2.72 4.50 -6.71
C MET A 134 -1.64 3.86 -5.84
N ALA A 135 -0.40 3.87 -6.31
CA ALA A 135 0.75 3.32 -5.59
C ALA A 135 1.92 4.31 -5.59
N ARG A 136 2.54 4.53 -4.42
CA ARG A 136 3.82 5.23 -4.29
C ARG A 136 4.93 4.20 -4.28
N GLU A 137 5.68 4.14 -5.36
CA GLU A 137 6.89 3.35 -5.47
C GLU A 137 8.03 4.09 -4.77
N VAL A 138 8.68 3.44 -3.80
CA VAL A 138 9.65 4.07 -2.89
C VAL A 138 11.06 3.48 -2.98
N GLY A 139 11.42 2.99 -4.15
CA GLY A 139 12.78 2.53 -4.46
C GLY A 139 12.81 1.29 -5.33
N GLY A 140 13.40 1.41 -6.49
CA GLY A 140 13.53 0.39 -7.51
C GLY A 140 14.24 0.93 -8.74
N ASN A 141 14.07 0.28 -9.88
CA ASN A 141 14.66 0.78 -11.11
C ASN A 141 13.95 2.04 -11.58
N PHE A 142 14.60 3.20 -11.37
CA PHE A 142 14.03 4.51 -11.64
C PHE A 142 13.50 4.68 -13.06
N GLU A 143 14.27 4.30 -14.08
CA GLU A 143 13.87 4.51 -15.48
C GLU A 143 12.73 3.58 -15.91
N LYS A 144 12.75 2.32 -15.48
CA LYS A 144 11.65 1.39 -15.73
C LYS A 144 10.36 1.88 -15.07
N THR A 145 10.42 2.28 -13.80
CA THR A 145 9.24 2.76 -13.07
C THR A 145 8.70 4.06 -13.66
N LYS A 146 9.58 4.95 -14.12
CA LYS A 146 9.19 6.17 -14.85
C LYS A 146 8.46 5.84 -16.16
N GLN A 147 8.94 4.85 -16.91
CA GLN A 147 8.24 4.35 -18.10
C GLN A 147 6.86 3.80 -17.74
N TRP A 148 6.77 2.92 -16.74
CA TRP A 148 5.51 2.33 -16.32
C TRP A 148 4.52 3.36 -15.78
N ARG A 149 5.00 4.42 -15.11
CA ARG A 149 4.18 5.56 -14.71
C ARG A 149 3.51 6.20 -15.93
N ALA A 150 4.28 6.47 -16.99
CA ALA A 150 3.75 7.07 -18.21
C ALA A 150 2.77 6.13 -18.92
N GLU A 151 3.10 4.84 -19.03
CA GLU A 151 2.25 3.83 -19.64
C GLU A 151 0.93 3.62 -18.86
N SER A 152 0.99 3.60 -17.53
CA SER A 152 -0.22 3.52 -16.70
C SER A 152 -1.11 4.76 -16.83
N ALA A 153 -0.51 5.95 -16.91
CA ALA A 153 -1.25 7.20 -17.13
C ALA A 153 -1.87 7.27 -18.54
N ALA A 154 -1.21 6.69 -19.54
CA ALA A 154 -1.74 6.57 -20.90
C ALA A 154 -2.71 5.39 -21.10
N HIS A 155 -2.97 4.60 -20.05
CA HIS A 155 -3.82 3.39 -20.09
C HIS A 155 -3.35 2.32 -21.10
N THR A 156 -2.07 2.28 -21.42
CA THR A 156 -1.49 1.28 -22.33
C THR A 156 -1.07 0.00 -21.61
N ILE A 157 -1.04 0.00 -20.31
CA ILE A 157 -0.81 -1.15 -19.44
C ILE A 157 -1.90 -1.29 -18.36
N VAL A 158 -2.14 -2.52 -17.94
CA VAL A 158 -3.00 -2.83 -16.79
C VAL A 158 -2.14 -2.72 -15.52
N ALA A 159 -2.27 -1.61 -14.80
CA ALA A 159 -1.48 -1.30 -13.60
C ALA A 159 -2.16 -0.20 -12.76
N PRO A 160 -1.88 -0.12 -11.44
CA PRO A 160 -2.21 1.05 -10.63
C PRO A 160 -1.56 2.32 -11.21
N ARG A 161 -2.06 3.50 -10.85
CA ARG A 161 -1.37 4.76 -11.06
C ARG A 161 -0.12 4.79 -10.18
N ILE A 162 1.00 5.28 -10.69
CA ILE A 162 2.30 5.23 -10.02
C ILE A 162 2.75 6.65 -9.68
N VAL A 163 3.16 6.84 -8.42
CA VAL A 163 3.89 8.00 -7.92
C VAL A 163 5.31 7.54 -7.60
N LEU A 164 6.31 8.25 -8.06
CA LEU A 164 7.70 7.80 -8.09
C LEU A 164 8.57 8.57 -7.09
N TYR A 165 8.98 7.89 -6.02
CA TYR A 165 9.89 8.39 -5.00
C TYR A 165 11.19 7.56 -5.00
N PRO A 166 12.16 7.87 -5.88
CA PRO A 166 13.40 7.09 -5.93
C PRO A 166 14.17 7.20 -4.62
N MET A 167 14.88 6.14 -4.26
CA MET A 167 15.93 6.22 -3.25
C MET A 167 17.09 7.08 -3.79
N LEU A 168 17.79 7.81 -2.92
CA LEU A 168 18.98 8.55 -3.33
C LEU A 168 20.02 7.64 -3.99
N ALA A 169 20.11 6.37 -3.56
CA ALA A 169 20.99 5.38 -4.16
C ALA A 169 20.64 5.04 -5.61
N ASP A 170 19.35 5.07 -5.99
CA ASP A 170 18.89 4.77 -7.35
C ASP A 170 19.29 5.87 -8.37
N LEU A 171 19.76 7.00 -7.86
CA LEU A 171 20.20 8.16 -8.62
C LEU A 171 21.72 8.20 -8.84
N LEU A 172 22.45 7.26 -8.25
CA LEU A 172 23.90 7.16 -8.39
C LEU A 172 24.28 6.70 -9.81
N GLU A 173 25.40 7.18 -10.28
CA GLU A 173 26.04 6.68 -11.51
C GLU A 173 26.82 5.40 -11.22
N LYS A 174 27.12 4.63 -12.27
CA LYS A 174 27.96 3.43 -12.13
C LYS A 174 29.25 3.76 -11.36
N ASN A 175 29.59 2.90 -10.40
CA ASN A 175 30.80 3.01 -9.54
C ASN A 175 30.80 4.16 -8.51
N GLN A 176 29.66 4.79 -8.26
CA GLN A 176 29.53 5.75 -7.17
C GLN A 176 29.14 5.05 -5.86
N THR A 177 29.72 5.48 -4.73
CA THR A 177 29.38 4.99 -3.39
C THR A 177 28.32 5.86 -2.73
N PHE A 178 27.57 5.30 -1.78
CA PHE A 178 26.51 6.04 -1.08
C PHE A 178 27.03 6.97 0.02
N ASN A 179 28.23 6.71 0.59
CA ASN A 179 28.82 7.57 1.62
C ASN A 179 29.38 8.85 0.98
N ARG A 180 28.67 9.98 1.18
CA ARG A 180 28.88 11.22 0.43
C ARG A 180 28.81 12.44 1.31
N THR A 181 29.42 13.49 0.82
CA THR A 181 29.38 14.83 1.44
C THR A 181 27.96 15.41 1.37
N PRO A 182 27.62 16.35 2.27
CA PRO A 182 26.38 17.11 2.20
C PRO A 182 26.13 17.79 0.84
N ALA A 183 27.18 18.25 0.17
CA ALA A 183 27.07 18.86 -1.16
C ALA A 183 26.63 17.83 -2.24
N GLU A 184 27.18 16.63 -2.19
CA GLU A 184 26.77 15.55 -3.10
C GLU A 184 25.34 15.09 -2.84
N HIS A 185 24.88 15.07 -1.59
CA HIS A 185 23.47 14.81 -1.26
C HIS A 185 22.56 15.87 -1.89
N ARG A 186 22.88 17.16 -1.81
CA ARG A 186 22.12 18.21 -2.51
C ARG A 186 22.09 17.99 -4.03
N ALA A 187 23.20 17.62 -4.63
CA ALA A 187 23.26 17.32 -6.07
C ALA A 187 22.39 16.11 -6.47
N LEU A 188 22.29 15.08 -5.60
CA LEU A 188 21.36 13.95 -5.84
C LEU A 188 19.89 14.38 -5.78
N VAL A 189 19.52 15.24 -4.85
CA VAL A 189 18.17 15.80 -4.78
C VAL A 189 17.84 16.58 -6.05
N GLN A 190 18.76 17.42 -6.53
CA GLN A 190 18.62 18.15 -7.77
C GLN A 190 18.45 17.21 -8.96
N ARG A 191 19.28 16.17 -9.05
CA ARG A 191 19.19 15.13 -10.08
C ARG A 191 17.84 14.41 -10.06
N ALA A 192 17.29 14.12 -8.89
CA ALA A 192 15.95 13.52 -8.77
C ALA A 192 14.87 14.42 -9.42
N LYS A 193 14.90 15.71 -9.11
CA LYS A 193 13.97 16.71 -9.67
C LYS A 193 14.08 16.79 -11.17
N ASP A 194 15.32 16.92 -11.69
CA ASP A 194 15.59 17.07 -13.12
C ASP A 194 15.15 15.83 -13.91
N ARG A 195 15.26 14.64 -13.30
CA ARG A 195 14.81 13.39 -13.91
C ARG A 195 13.30 13.13 -13.77
N GLY A 196 12.57 14.01 -13.05
CA GLY A 196 11.12 13.96 -12.94
C GLY A 196 10.59 13.03 -11.84
N ALA A 197 11.30 12.91 -10.72
CA ALA A 197 10.78 12.31 -9.51
C ALA A 197 9.62 13.14 -8.94
N ASP A 198 8.62 12.46 -8.34
CA ASP A 198 7.49 13.11 -7.68
C ASP A 198 7.81 13.43 -6.20
N GLY A 199 8.81 12.78 -5.64
CA GLY A 199 9.33 12.98 -4.29
C GLY A 199 10.61 12.18 -4.09
N LEU A 200 11.03 11.98 -2.84
CA LEU A 200 12.26 11.26 -2.49
C LEU A 200 12.05 10.25 -1.37
N LYS A 201 12.67 9.08 -1.51
CA LYS A 201 12.86 8.10 -0.43
C LYS A 201 14.27 8.22 0.13
N LEU A 202 14.35 8.51 1.43
CA LEU A 202 15.58 8.42 2.20
C LEU A 202 15.66 7.05 2.86
N ILE A 203 16.82 6.41 2.80
CA ILE A 203 17.08 5.10 3.43
C ILE A 203 18.55 4.96 3.79
N GLY A 204 18.83 4.16 4.79
CA GLY A 204 20.19 3.83 5.24
C GLY A 204 20.70 4.74 6.34
N PRO A 205 21.86 4.39 6.91
CA PRO A 205 22.51 5.25 7.87
C PRO A 205 22.98 6.54 7.16
N MET A 206 22.50 7.68 7.66
CA MET A 206 22.87 9.00 7.20
C MET A 206 23.35 9.80 8.41
N ASP A 207 24.46 10.48 8.24
CA ASP A 207 24.93 11.43 9.23
C ASP A 207 24.01 12.66 9.27
N ARG A 208 23.92 13.31 10.40
CA ARG A 208 22.96 14.40 10.60
C ARG A 208 23.11 15.54 9.60
N ASP A 209 24.33 15.87 9.20
CA ASP A 209 24.62 16.92 8.21
C ASP A 209 24.15 16.54 6.79
N GLN A 210 24.21 15.23 6.43
CA GLN A 210 23.66 14.68 5.19
C GLN A 210 22.13 14.78 5.19
N VAL A 211 21.47 14.46 6.32
CA VAL A 211 20.01 14.59 6.48
C VAL A 211 19.60 16.06 6.32
N VAL A 212 20.31 16.99 7.01
CA VAL A 212 20.07 18.45 6.87
C VAL A 212 20.18 18.89 5.42
N ALA A 213 21.26 18.49 4.74
CA ALA A 213 21.49 18.88 3.35
C ALA A 213 20.38 18.34 2.43
N THR A 214 19.98 17.09 2.62
CA THR A 214 18.96 16.43 1.79
C THR A 214 17.58 17.06 1.97
N LEU A 215 17.13 17.22 3.21
CA LEU A 215 15.80 17.76 3.50
C LEU A 215 15.67 19.25 3.17
N ASP A 216 16.72 20.04 3.41
CA ASP A 216 16.76 21.44 3.02
C ASP A 216 16.66 21.60 1.49
N GLU A 217 17.42 20.83 0.73
CA GLU A 217 17.37 20.89 -0.73
C GLU A 217 16.05 20.37 -1.30
N ALA A 218 15.51 19.27 -0.76
CA ALA A 218 14.21 18.74 -1.14
C ALA A 218 13.10 19.78 -0.94
N ARG A 219 13.13 20.51 0.18
CA ARG A 219 12.19 21.60 0.46
C ARG A 219 12.28 22.73 -0.56
N LYS A 220 13.51 23.16 -0.92
CA LYS A 220 13.75 24.19 -1.96
C LYS A 220 13.21 23.75 -3.32
N MET A 221 13.31 22.46 -3.64
CA MET A 221 12.84 21.87 -4.88
C MET A 221 11.33 21.52 -4.86
N SER A 222 10.64 21.72 -3.74
CA SER A 222 9.25 21.27 -3.52
C SER A 222 9.09 19.78 -3.81
N LEU A 223 10.06 18.97 -3.38
CA LEU A 223 10.01 17.52 -3.42
C LEU A 223 9.61 16.98 -2.04
N PRO A 224 8.44 16.38 -1.87
CA PRO A 224 8.08 15.71 -0.64
C PRO A 224 9.01 14.52 -0.38
N THR A 225 9.21 14.22 0.90
CA THR A 225 10.16 13.20 1.35
C THR A 225 9.50 12.15 2.22
N THR A 226 9.94 10.91 2.08
CA THR A 226 9.64 9.83 3.03
C THR A 226 10.93 9.14 3.45
N VAL A 227 10.97 8.55 4.65
CA VAL A 227 12.20 7.98 5.19
C VAL A 227 12.01 6.62 5.85
N HIS A 228 12.82 5.64 5.45
CA HIS A 228 13.14 4.46 6.24
C HIS A 228 14.35 4.81 7.11
N ILE A 229 14.14 5.03 8.40
CA ILE A 229 15.20 5.40 9.32
C ILE A 229 15.96 4.11 9.70
N ALA A 230 17.23 4.04 9.33
CA ALA A 230 18.10 2.96 9.75
C ALA A 230 18.77 3.32 11.10
N VAL A 231 19.41 2.33 11.71
CA VAL A 231 20.24 2.57 12.88
C VAL A 231 21.42 3.46 12.48
N GLY A 232 21.52 4.64 13.08
CA GLY A 232 22.53 5.64 12.77
C GLY A 232 22.49 6.79 13.75
N GLU A 233 23.14 7.89 13.41
CA GLU A 233 23.19 9.09 14.23
C GLU A 233 21.81 9.78 14.32
N ALA A 234 21.08 9.83 13.20
CA ALA A 234 19.78 10.48 13.12
C ALA A 234 18.63 9.53 13.48
N THR A 235 17.74 9.98 14.36
CA THR A 235 16.50 9.30 14.76
C THR A 235 15.28 10.00 14.16
N ALA A 236 14.08 9.47 14.41
CA ALA A 236 12.83 10.11 13.99
C ALA A 236 12.71 11.55 14.51
N ARG A 237 13.27 11.87 15.68
CA ARG A 237 13.28 13.22 16.24
C ARG A 237 14.01 14.20 15.31
N ASP A 238 15.18 13.81 14.82
CA ASP A 238 15.94 14.65 13.88
C ASP A 238 15.18 14.87 12.57
N PHE A 239 14.62 13.79 11.99
CA PHE A 239 13.85 13.90 10.74
C PHE A 239 12.59 14.74 10.91
N VAL A 240 11.87 14.62 12.03
CA VAL A 240 10.70 15.44 12.36
C VAL A 240 11.09 16.91 12.52
N ASP A 241 12.19 17.20 13.22
CA ASP A 241 12.69 18.55 13.43
C ASP A 241 13.13 19.22 12.12
N LEU A 242 13.71 18.45 11.22
CA LEU A 242 14.18 18.91 9.92
C LEU A 242 13.10 18.95 8.84
N GLY A 243 11.88 18.47 9.13
CA GLY A 243 10.70 18.64 8.28
C GLY A 243 10.52 17.57 7.21
N VAL A 244 10.79 16.30 7.54
CA VAL A 244 10.36 15.16 6.69
C VAL A 244 8.84 15.14 6.57
N ASN A 245 8.30 14.68 5.43
CA ASN A 245 6.85 14.63 5.24
C ASN A 245 6.21 13.33 5.73
N CYS A 246 6.95 12.20 5.68
CA CYS A 246 6.43 10.90 6.09
C CYS A 246 7.54 10.03 6.68
N ILE A 247 7.24 9.29 7.73
CA ILE A 247 8.10 8.24 8.30
C ILE A 247 7.50 6.89 7.96
N GLU A 248 8.36 5.96 7.56
CA GLU A 248 8.02 4.57 7.24
C GLU A 248 8.37 3.66 8.42
N HIS A 249 7.63 2.57 8.62
CA HIS A 249 7.91 1.53 9.61
C HIS A 249 7.90 2.03 11.07
N PHE A 250 8.64 1.34 11.94
CA PHE A 250 8.84 1.69 13.34
C PHE A 250 10.28 2.07 13.69
N TYR A 251 11.22 1.82 12.76
CA TYR A 251 12.62 2.22 12.92
C TYR A 251 12.75 3.73 13.06
N GLY A 252 13.64 4.16 13.94
CA GLY A 252 13.84 5.55 14.28
C GLY A 252 12.76 6.13 15.19
N VAL A 253 11.50 5.68 15.10
CA VAL A 253 10.43 6.07 16.02
C VAL A 253 10.70 5.46 17.40
N ALA A 254 10.92 4.14 17.48
CA ALA A 254 11.34 3.48 18.70
C ALA A 254 12.69 3.96 19.20
N ASP A 255 13.65 4.18 18.29
CA ASP A 255 14.99 4.67 18.63
C ASP A 255 14.95 6.06 19.26
N ALA A 256 14.04 6.93 18.86
CA ALA A 256 13.86 8.26 19.44
C ALA A 256 13.31 8.24 20.88
N ALA A 257 12.84 7.09 21.36
CA ALA A 257 12.48 6.88 22.75
C ALA A 257 13.66 6.46 23.65
N LEU A 258 14.83 6.20 23.07
CA LEU A 258 16.03 5.84 23.82
C LEU A 258 16.79 7.08 24.30
N ASP A 259 17.53 6.92 25.41
CA ASP A 259 18.58 7.85 25.83
C ASP A 259 19.90 7.46 25.15
N GLY A 260 20.32 8.21 24.14
CA GLY A 260 21.49 7.90 23.33
C GLY A 260 21.18 6.93 22.18
N ILE A 261 21.96 5.86 22.06
CA ILE A 261 21.86 4.87 20.99
C ILE A 261 21.44 3.51 21.53
N GLN A 262 21.07 2.59 20.63
CA GLN A 262 20.80 1.19 20.97
C GLN A 262 22.03 0.54 21.63
N ASP A 263 21.77 -0.29 22.63
CA ASP A 263 22.79 -1.13 23.27
C ASP A 263 23.01 -2.40 22.41
N PHE A 264 24.05 -2.37 21.58
CA PHE A 264 24.42 -3.49 20.73
C PHE A 264 25.45 -4.39 21.40
N PRO A 265 25.28 -5.72 21.32
CA PRO A 265 26.33 -6.63 21.74
C PRO A 265 27.58 -6.51 20.81
N PRO A 266 28.79 -6.79 21.31
CA PRO A 266 30.03 -6.62 20.54
C PRO A 266 30.09 -7.37 19.21
N GLU A 267 29.41 -8.51 19.12
CA GLU A 267 29.32 -9.35 17.92
C GLU A 267 28.28 -8.87 16.90
N MET A 268 27.56 -7.78 17.18
CA MET A 268 26.53 -7.28 16.28
C MET A 268 27.10 -6.95 14.90
N ASN A 269 26.50 -7.54 13.88
CA ASN A 269 26.75 -7.22 12.48
C ASN A 269 25.46 -6.77 11.82
N TYR A 270 25.32 -5.51 11.47
CA TYR A 270 24.12 -4.94 10.88
C TYR A 270 23.79 -5.53 9.49
N SER A 271 24.80 -6.02 8.75
CA SER A 271 24.61 -6.70 7.47
C SER A 271 24.10 -8.14 7.63
N ASN A 272 24.09 -8.68 8.86
CA ASN A 272 23.47 -9.97 9.16
C ASN A 272 22.00 -9.78 9.47
N GLU A 273 21.13 -10.29 8.64
CA GLU A 273 19.68 -10.12 8.76
C GLU A 273 19.13 -10.65 10.10
N ILE A 274 19.67 -11.76 10.62
CA ILE A 274 19.26 -12.33 11.92
C ILE A 274 19.57 -11.35 13.05
N HIS A 275 20.76 -10.75 13.05
CA HIS A 275 21.17 -9.76 14.06
C HIS A 275 20.28 -8.52 13.99
N ARG A 276 20.10 -7.98 12.78
CA ARG A 276 19.31 -6.76 12.58
C ARG A 276 17.86 -6.93 13.02
N PHE A 277 17.17 -7.97 12.53
CA PHE A 277 15.78 -8.21 12.90
C PHE A 277 15.63 -8.67 14.36
N GLY A 278 16.59 -9.44 14.89
CA GLY A 278 16.62 -9.79 16.31
C GLY A 278 16.63 -8.55 17.20
N ARG A 279 17.53 -7.61 16.93
CA ARG A 279 17.63 -6.33 17.71
C ARG A 279 16.42 -5.43 17.53
N ALA A 280 15.88 -5.33 16.32
CA ALA A 280 14.65 -4.57 16.09
C ALA A 280 13.47 -5.07 16.94
N GLY A 281 13.38 -6.39 17.18
CA GLY A 281 12.39 -6.97 18.09
C GLY A 281 12.64 -6.71 19.58
N GLU A 282 13.80 -6.19 19.94
CA GLU A 282 14.23 -5.96 21.33
C GLU A 282 14.24 -4.49 21.75
N LEU A 283 13.92 -3.54 20.88
CA LEU A 283 14.01 -2.12 21.15
C LEU A 283 13.26 -1.70 22.42
N TYR A 284 12.07 -2.22 22.62
CA TYR A 284 11.18 -1.88 23.74
C TYR A 284 11.68 -2.36 25.11
N ILE A 285 12.64 -3.31 25.18
CA ILE A 285 13.18 -3.86 26.43
C ILE A 285 14.52 -3.26 26.81
N GLN A 286 15.04 -2.30 26.06
CA GLN A 286 16.27 -1.60 26.43
C GLN A 286 16.03 -0.74 27.67
N ASN A 287 16.99 -0.71 28.60
CA ASN A 287 16.85 -0.02 29.90
C ASN A 287 16.65 1.49 29.76
N ASN A 288 17.05 2.06 28.63
CA ASN A 288 16.94 3.48 28.31
C ASN A 288 15.72 3.79 27.41
N PHE A 289 14.79 2.84 27.21
CA PHE A 289 13.56 3.08 26.47
C PHE A 289 12.54 3.81 27.35
N ASP A 290 12.03 4.95 26.87
CA ASP A 290 11.16 5.86 27.60
C ASP A 290 9.86 6.11 26.81
N HIS A 291 8.73 5.63 27.32
CA HIS A 291 7.42 5.79 26.71
C HIS A 291 6.94 7.26 26.66
N GLU A 292 7.34 8.10 27.63
CA GLU A 292 6.98 9.52 27.60
C GLU A 292 7.69 10.26 26.46
N LYS A 293 8.96 9.91 26.20
CA LYS A 293 9.68 10.40 25.04
C LYS A 293 9.05 9.96 23.72
N LEU A 294 8.57 8.71 23.63
CA LEU A 294 7.84 8.23 22.48
C LEU A 294 6.57 9.06 22.26
N SER A 295 5.75 9.21 23.32
CA SER A 295 4.52 9.99 23.27
C SER A 295 4.76 11.44 22.84
N LYS A 296 5.85 12.07 23.36
CA LYS A 296 6.23 13.42 22.96
C LYS A 296 6.67 13.52 21.50
N LEU A 297 7.38 12.51 20.99
CA LEU A 297 7.68 12.45 19.55
C LEU A 297 6.41 12.42 18.71
N LEU A 298 5.41 11.63 19.13
CA LEU A 298 4.13 11.55 18.40
C LEU A 298 3.38 12.90 18.40
N ASP A 299 3.44 13.66 19.50
CA ASP A 299 2.92 15.04 19.55
C ASP A 299 3.64 15.95 18.58
N ASP A 300 4.97 15.89 18.53
CA ASP A 300 5.81 16.68 17.62
C ASP A 300 5.52 16.31 16.15
N MET A 301 5.33 15.03 15.81
CA MET A 301 4.92 14.57 14.48
C MET A 301 3.56 15.17 14.08
N VAL A 302 2.57 15.14 14.97
CA VAL A 302 1.25 15.74 14.71
C VAL A 302 1.37 17.25 14.50
N ALA A 303 2.07 17.94 15.38
CA ALA A 303 2.24 19.40 15.33
C ALA A 303 2.91 19.87 14.04
N LYS A 304 3.84 19.07 13.49
CA LYS A 304 4.57 19.37 12.26
C LYS A 304 3.95 18.77 11.00
N GLY A 305 2.83 18.04 11.13
CA GLY A 305 2.14 17.42 10.01
C GLY A 305 2.89 16.25 9.37
N VAL A 306 3.80 15.60 10.10
CA VAL A 306 4.52 14.43 9.63
C VAL A 306 3.60 13.23 9.65
N ALA A 307 3.43 12.57 8.50
CA ALA A 307 2.62 11.36 8.37
C ALA A 307 3.40 10.11 8.79
N TRP A 308 2.67 9.03 9.10
CA TRP A 308 3.25 7.73 9.40
C TRP A 308 2.67 6.65 8.48
N SER A 309 3.55 5.96 7.74
CA SER A 309 3.26 4.77 6.92
C SER A 309 3.87 3.55 7.60
N PRO A 310 3.14 2.83 8.45
CA PRO A 310 3.73 1.85 9.36
C PRO A 310 4.18 0.56 8.65
N THR A 311 3.54 0.13 7.57
CA THR A 311 3.84 -1.11 6.83
C THR A 311 3.99 -2.33 7.73
N MET A 312 3.05 -2.50 8.64
CA MET A 312 3.10 -3.55 9.68
C MET A 312 3.08 -4.95 9.06
N SER A 313 2.36 -5.13 7.95
CA SER A 313 2.19 -6.43 7.29
C SER A 313 3.52 -7.06 6.87
N THR A 314 4.51 -6.25 6.47
CA THR A 314 5.82 -6.77 6.06
C THR A 314 6.61 -7.39 7.22
N TYR A 315 6.35 -6.97 8.48
CA TYR A 315 7.05 -7.47 9.66
C TYR A 315 6.27 -8.56 10.42
N GLU A 316 5.06 -8.90 10.00
CA GLU A 316 4.21 -9.85 10.74
C GLU A 316 4.86 -11.22 10.87
N ALA A 317 5.58 -11.70 9.86
CA ALA A 317 6.30 -12.96 9.91
C ALA A 317 7.33 -13.05 11.05
N ALA A 318 7.89 -11.93 11.49
CA ALA A 318 8.82 -11.91 12.61
C ALA A 318 8.17 -12.32 13.95
N ARG A 319 6.88 -12.04 14.12
CA ARG A 319 6.10 -12.40 15.33
C ARG A 319 5.34 -13.73 15.20
N ASP A 320 5.10 -14.21 13.99
CA ASP A 320 4.24 -15.39 13.73
C ASP A 320 4.62 -16.08 12.41
N LEU A 321 5.86 -16.62 12.39
CA LEU A 321 6.46 -17.18 11.19
C LEU A 321 5.65 -18.36 10.62
N VAL A 322 5.20 -19.27 11.47
CA VAL A 322 4.47 -20.48 11.02
C VAL A 322 3.16 -20.09 10.32
N LYS A 323 2.42 -19.13 10.86
CA LYS A 323 1.22 -18.59 10.23
C LYS A 323 1.56 -17.93 8.88
N ALA A 324 2.59 -17.08 8.85
CA ALA A 324 3.00 -16.37 7.65
C ALA A 324 3.45 -17.33 6.52
N GLN A 325 4.03 -18.49 6.86
CA GLN A 325 4.44 -19.52 5.91
C GLN A 325 3.29 -20.38 5.36
N ASN A 326 2.11 -20.37 6.00
CA ASN A 326 1.00 -21.28 5.70
C ASN A 326 -0.29 -20.54 5.34
N LEU A 327 -0.20 -19.46 4.58
CA LEU A 327 -1.39 -18.73 4.14
C LEU A 327 -2.17 -19.50 3.05
N PRO A 328 -3.52 -19.54 3.14
CA PRO A 328 -4.34 -20.41 2.30
C PRO A 328 -4.24 -20.10 0.81
N TRP A 329 -3.94 -18.87 0.45
CA TRP A 329 -3.83 -18.41 -0.93
C TRP A 329 -2.48 -18.71 -1.59
N TYR A 330 -1.43 -19.11 -0.84
CA TYR A 330 -0.12 -19.47 -1.41
C TYR A 330 -0.19 -20.55 -2.47
N LYS A 331 -1.07 -21.53 -2.29
CA LYS A 331 -1.27 -22.63 -3.23
C LYS A 331 -1.52 -22.13 -4.66
N ASP A 332 -2.32 -21.09 -4.82
CA ASP A 332 -2.80 -20.62 -6.11
C ASP A 332 -2.07 -19.36 -6.61
N TYR A 333 -1.53 -18.53 -5.70
CA TYR A 333 -1.07 -17.19 -6.03
C TYR A 333 0.40 -16.89 -5.70
N LEU A 334 1.09 -17.72 -4.90
CA LEU A 334 2.51 -17.52 -4.64
C LEU A 334 3.34 -18.03 -5.82
N HIS A 335 3.98 -17.11 -6.55
CA HIS A 335 4.85 -17.46 -7.68
C HIS A 335 6.11 -18.18 -7.20
N PRO A 336 6.61 -19.23 -7.91
CA PRO A 336 7.80 -19.99 -7.50
C PRO A 336 9.07 -19.13 -7.28
N SER A 337 9.25 -18.07 -8.05
CA SER A 337 10.39 -17.15 -7.86
C SER A 337 10.30 -16.39 -6.53
N VAL A 338 9.10 -15.95 -6.11
CA VAL A 338 8.88 -15.31 -4.82
C VAL A 338 9.04 -16.32 -3.68
N GLU A 339 8.52 -17.54 -3.86
CA GLU A 339 8.70 -18.64 -2.92
C GLU A 339 10.20 -18.95 -2.70
N ASP A 340 11.01 -18.95 -3.76
CA ASP A 340 12.46 -19.12 -3.65
C ASP A 340 13.15 -17.95 -2.96
N TYR A 341 12.66 -16.74 -3.19
CA TYR A 341 13.17 -15.55 -2.51
C TYR A 341 12.93 -15.62 -1.00
N TYR A 342 11.80 -16.15 -0.56
CA TYR A 342 11.45 -16.30 0.88
C TYR A 342 12.27 -17.36 1.61
N LYS A 343 13.05 -18.19 0.93
CA LYS A 343 13.92 -19.18 1.59
C LYS A 343 14.94 -18.48 2.50
N PRO A 344 15.24 -19.06 3.67
CA PRO A 344 16.15 -18.46 4.64
C PRO A 344 17.50 -18.05 4.06
N SER A 345 17.95 -16.85 4.39
CA SER A 345 19.27 -16.31 4.00
C SER A 345 19.78 -15.36 5.07
N MET A 346 21.08 -15.41 5.35
CA MET A 346 21.73 -14.49 6.30
C MET A 346 22.01 -13.10 5.71
N THR A 347 21.99 -12.98 4.39
CA THR A 347 22.40 -11.76 3.68
C THR A 347 21.33 -11.17 2.80
N ARG A 348 20.32 -11.98 2.42
CA ARG A 348 19.20 -11.51 1.59
C ARG A 348 18.19 -10.80 2.44
N HIS A 349 17.89 -9.56 2.09
CA HIS A 349 16.98 -8.71 2.86
C HIS A 349 15.61 -9.37 3.09
N GLY A 350 15.17 -9.39 4.34
CA GLY A 350 13.87 -9.91 4.74
C GLY A 350 13.77 -11.43 4.93
N THR A 351 14.84 -12.20 4.72
CA THR A 351 14.81 -13.67 4.76
C THR A 351 15.66 -14.26 5.89
N PHE A 352 15.49 -13.78 7.09
CA PHE A 352 16.30 -14.03 8.30
C PHE A 352 15.91 -15.27 9.12
N TRP A 353 15.17 -16.21 8.54
CA TRP A 353 14.54 -17.31 9.29
C TRP A 353 15.50 -18.40 9.79
N ILE A 354 16.79 -18.35 9.46
CA ILE A 354 17.78 -19.35 9.89
C ILE A 354 17.90 -19.29 11.41
N GLY A 355 17.51 -20.39 12.07
CA GLY A 355 17.56 -20.48 13.53
C GLY A 355 16.58 -19.57 14.27
N TRP A 356 15.56 -19.03 13.58
CA TRP A 356 14.51 -18.24 14.22
C TRP A 356 13.72 -19.07 15.22
N THR A 357 13.62 -18.60 16.46
CA THR A 357 13.07 -19.36 17.58
C THR A 357 11.82 -18.70 18.16
N ALA A 358 11.07 -19.47 18.96
CA ALA A 358 9.94 -18.94 19.72
C ALA A 358 10.31 -17.77 20.66
N THR A 359 11.59 -17.70 21.08
CA THR A 359 12.10 -16.58 21.89
C THR A 359 12.12 -15.28 21.09
N GLN A 360 12.61 -15.32 19.84
CA GLN A 360 12.58 -14.15 18.95
C GLN A 360 11.16 -13.74 18.61
N GLU A 361 10.29 -14.72 18.27
CA GLU A 361 8.87 -14.43 18.04
C GLU A 361 8.19 -13.77 19.25
N ALA A 362 8.48 -14.26 20.48
CA ALA A 362 7.92 -13.68 21.69
C ALA A 362 8.37 -12.24 21.89
N LYS A 363 9.63 -11.91 21.60
CA LYS A 363 10.14 -10.54 21.65
C LYS A 363 9.46 -9.67 20.60
N TRP A 364 9.34 -10.16 19.37
CA TRP A 364 8.65 -9.46 18.29
C TRP A 364 7.16 -9.24 18.57
N ARG A 365 6.43 -10.20 19.15
CA ARG A 365 5.03 -10.01 19.55
C ARG A 365 4.87 -8.85 20.53
N ARG A 366 5.79 -8.72 21.51
CA ARG A 366 5.77 -7.61 22.48
C ARG A 366 6.14 -6.28 21.82
N ASN A 367 7.21 -6.24 21.03
CA ASN A 367 7.60 -5.05 20.29
C ASN A 367 6.48 -4.60 19.34
N TYR A 368 5.84 -5.54 18.69
CA TYR A 368 4.72 -5.29 17.78
C TYR A 368 3.52 -4.67 18.52
N ARG A 369 3.27 -5.07 19.76
CA ARG A 369 2.23 -4.46 20.59
C ARG A 369 2.57 -3.01 20.94
N VAL A 370 3.82 -2.74 21.31
CA VAL A 370 4.29 -1.36 21.55
C VAL A 370 4.13 -0.49 20.31
N TRP A 371 4.45 -1.03 19.15
CA TRP A 371 4.24 -0.36 17.87
C TRP A 371 2.76 -0.06 17.59
N MET A 372 1.88 -1.06 17.77
CA MET A 372 0.45 -0.89 17.60
C MET A 372 -0.13 0.17 18.55
N ASP A 373 0.27 0.14 19.81
CA ASP A 373 -0.16 1.10 20.84
C ASP A 373 0.31 2.53 20.47
N ALA A 374 1.56 2.68 20.00
CA ALA A 374 2.09 3.95 19.54
C ALA A 374 1.34 4.47 18.30
N LEU A 375 1.00 3.58 17.36
CA LEU A 375 0.24 3.95 16.15
C LEU A 375 -1.17 4.42 16.52
N LEU A 376 -1.85 3.70 17.43
CA LEU A 376 -3.17 4.08 17.92
C LEU A 376 -3.12 5.43 18.65
N GLU A 377 -2.13 5.64 19.52
CA GLU A 377 -1.90 6.91 20.20
C GLU A 377 -1.69 8.05 19.20
N PHE A 378 -0.85 7.86 18.18
CA PHE A 378 -0.63 8.83 17.12
C PHE A 378 -1.93 9.22 16.40
N GLY A 379 -2.75 8.22 16.04
CA GLY A 379 -4.06 8.46 15.45
C GLY A 379 -5.01 9.23 16.37
N ARG A 380 -5.04 8.89 17.67
CA ARG A 380 -5.89 9.59 18.67
C ARG A 380 -5.43 11.04 18.91
N LYS A 381 -4.16 11.34 18.74
CA LYS A 381 -3.60 12.71 18.76
C LYS A 381 -3.91 13.49 17.47
N GLY A 382 -4.54 12.88 16.45
CA GLY A 382 -4.87 13.49 15.15
C GLY A 382 -3.81 13.32 14.08
N GLY A 383 -2.89 12.39 14.26
CA GLY A 383 -1.86 12.04 13.29
C GLY A 383 -2.42 11.51 11.98
N THR A 384 -1.71 11.76 10.90
CA THR A 384 -2.04 11.23 9.57
C THR A 384 -1.37 9.87 9.39
N ILE A 385 -2.17 8.81 9.32
CA ILE A 385 -1.70 7.43 9.11
C ILE A 385 -2.04 7.00 7.69
N THR A 386 -1.15 6.29 7.03
CA THR A 386 -1.39 5.73 5.69
C THR A 386 -1.16 4.23 5.68
N THR A 387 -1.50 3.57 4.59
CA THR A 387 -1.27 2.14 4.38
C THR A 387 -0.23 1.90 3.30
N GLY A 388 0.62 0.91 3.53
CA GLY A 388 1.62 0.44 2.59
C GLY A 388 1.96 -1.02 2.90
N ASP A 389 2.25 -1.84 1.89
CA ASP A 389 2.54 -3.25 2.13
C ASP A 389 4.02 -3.60 2.14
N ASP A 390 4.87 -2.73 1.59
CA ASP A 390 6.31 -2.99 1.50
C ASP A 390 6.60 -4.44 1.06
N ALA A 391 5.82 -4.91 0.06
CA ALA A 391 5.90 -6.28 -0.43
C ALA A 391 7.12 -6.43 -1.36
N ALA A 392 7.58 -7.59 -1.62
CA ALA A 392 7.36 -8.93 -1.07
C ALA A 392 8.67 -9.46 -0.50
N TYR A 393 9.16 -8.81 0.54
CA TYR A 393 10.43 -9.20 1.16
C TYR A 393 10.27 -10.38 2.11
N LEU A 394 9.13 -10.48 2.80
CA LEU A 394 8.87 -11.44 3.84
C LEU A 394 7.62 -12.29 3.56
N TYR A 395 7.54 -13.48 4.18
CA TYR A 395 6.32 -14.25 4.20
C TYR A 395 5.13 -13.42 4.70
N GLY A 396 3.99 -13.57 4.06
CA GLY A 396 2.76 -12.87 4.43
C GLY A 396 2.54 -11.56 3.69
N SER A 397 3.60 -10.86 3.29
CA SER A 397 3.55 -9.59 2.60
C SER A 397 3.70 -9.76 1.08
N LEU A 398 2.77 -10.51 0.44
CA LEU A 398 2.74 -10.61 -1.02
C LEU A 398 2.01 -9.40 -1.61
N TYR A 399 2.42 -8.96 -2.80
CA TYR A 399 1.87 -7.83 -3.56
C TYR A 399 0.35 -7.73 -3.45
N GLY A 400 -0.16 -6.62 -2.94
CA GLY A 400 -1.60 -6.41 -2.76
C GLY A 400 -2.23 -7.19 -1.59
N PHE A 401 -1.93 -8.48 -1.40
CA PHE A 401 -2.40 -9.20 -0.21
C PHE A 401 -1.86 -8.59 1.08
N GLY A 402 -0.61 -8.12 1.05
CA GLY A 402 0.00 -7.36 2.14
C GLY A 402 -0.79 -6.10 2.48
N VAL A 403 -1.35 -5.40 1.47
CA VAL A 403 -2.18 -4.21 1.70
C VAL A 403 -3.45 -4.56 2.49
N ILE A 404 -4.15 -5.62 2.11
CA ILE A 404 -5.35 -6.03 2.85
C ILE A 404 -4.98 -6.47 4.27
N ARG A 405 -3.85 -7.18 4.43
CA ARG A 405 -3.36 -7.54 5.76
C ARG A 405 -2.97 -6.31 6.60
N GLU A 406 -2.42 -5.28 5.99
CA GLU A 406 -2.15 -3.99 6.65
C GLU A 406 -3.43 -3.38 7.25
N LEU A 407 -4.55 -3.41 6.50
CA LEU A 407 -5.84 -2.93 7.01
C LEU A 407 -6.29 -3.72 8.25
N GLU A 408 -6.19 -5.05 8.20
CA GLU A 408 -6.53 -5.90 9.36
C GLU A 408 -5.62 -5.61 10.57
N LEU A 409 -4.34 -5.27 10.36
CA LEU A 409 -3.39 -4.94 11.42
C LEU A 409 -3.68 -3.57 12.05
N HIS A 410 -4.17 -2.61 11.28
CA HIS A 410 -4.67 -1.35 11.83
C HIS A 410 -5.92 -1.58 12.70
N GLU A 411 -6.83 -2.47 12.29
CA GLU A 411 -7.97 -2.88 13.13
C GLU A 411 -7.50 -3.60 14.40
N GLU A 412 -6.52 -4.50 14.30
CA GLU A 412 -5.88 -5.19 15.44
C GLU A 412 -5.23 -4.19 16.41
N ALA A 413 -4.67 -3.08 15.90
CA ALA A 413 -4.14 -2.00 16.71
C ALA A 413 -5.21 -1.23 17.49
N GLY A 414 -6.50 -1.33 17.11
CA GLY A 414 -7.63 -0.74 17.81
C GLY A 414 -8.34 0.38 17.05
N PHE A 415 -8.06 0.56 15.77
CA PHE A 415 -8.81 1.50 14.94
C PHE A 415 -10.14 0.91 14.50
N HIS A 416 -11.17 1.76 14.41
CA HIS A 416 -12.46 1.38 13.85
C HIS A 416 -12.34 1.17 12.33
N PRO A 417 -13.07 0.22 11.68
CA PRO A 417 -13.01 0.00 10.25
C PRO A 417 -13.14 1.27 9.38
N LEU A 418 -13.98 2.24 9.78
CA LEU A 418 -14.08 3.54 9.10
C LEU A 418 -12.76 4.35 9.14
N GLU A 419 -12.03 4.29 10.26
CA GLU A 419 -10.72 4.94 10.39
C GLU A 419 -9.70 4.22 9.51
N VAL A 420 -9.72 2.88 9.52
CA VAL A 420 -8.84 2.04 8.69
C VAL A 420 -9.04 2.36 7.20
N LEU A 421 -10.29 2.41 6.73
CA LEU A 421 -10.57 2.77 5.33
C LEU A 421 -10.16 4.21 5.00
N LYS A 422 -10.25 5.14 5.96
CA LYS A 422 -9.72 6.50 5.80
C LYS A 422 -8.20 6.50 5.63
N HIS A 423 -7.46 5.71 6.43
CA HIS A 423 -6.00 5.55 6.27
C HIS A 423 -5.63 5.05 4.88
N ALA A 424 -6.40 4.09 4.36
CA ALA A 424 -6.17 3.46 3.06
C ALA A 424 -6.57 4.33 1.85
N THR A 425 -7.31 5.40 2.05
CA THR A 425 -7.91 6.19 0.95
C THR A 425 -7.60 7.68 1.09
N VAL A 426 -8.29 8.37 1.99
CA VAL A 426 -8.20 9.84 2.16
C VAL A 426 -6.83 10.28 2.64
N ASP A 427 -6.27 9.58 3.64
CA ASP A 427 -4.97 9.94 4.21
C ASP A 427 -3.82 9.62 3.25
N GLY A 428 -3.91 8.50 2.52
CA GLY A 428 -2.99 8.22 1.43
C GLY A 428 -3.00 9.30 0.34
N ALA A 429 -4.20 9.71 -0.11
CA ALA A 429 -4.36 10.79 -1.06
C ALA A 429 -3.79 12.13 -0.53
N LYS A 430 -3.99 12.41 0.76
CA LYS A 430 -3.45 13.61 1.43
C LYS A 430 -1.93 13.64 1.41
N VAL A 431 -1.28 12.55 1.75
CA VAL A 431 0.19 12.44 1.77
C VAL A 431 0.80 12.60 0.36
N LEU A 432 0.06 12.20 -0.66
CA LEU A 432 0.46 12.37 -2.07
C LEU A 432 0.07 13.73 -2.66
N GLY A 433 -0.53 14.64 -1.87
CA GLY A 433 -0.97 15.96 -2.35
C GLY A 433 -2.17 15.92 -3.29
N LEU A 434 -3.02 14.89 -3.21
CA LEU A 434 -4.14 14.64 -4.13
C LEU A 434 -5.51 14.66 -3.41
N SER A 435 -5.60 15.17 -2.20
CA SER A 435 -6.82 15.15 -1.37
C SER A 435 -8.01 15.92 -1.94
N ASP A 436 -7.78 16.80 -2.92
CA ASP A 436 -8.79 17.57 -3.63
C ASP A 436 -9.51 16.78 -4.74
N ARG A 437 -8.95 15.63 -5.15
CA ARG A 437 -9.46 14.86 -6.30
C ARG A 437 -9.38 13.34 -6.17
N LEU A 438 -8.80 12.79 -5.09
CA LEU A 438 -8.64 11.35 -4.87
C LEU A 438 -9.03 10.95 -3.45
N GLY A 439 -9.34 9.67 -3.23
CA GLY A 439 -9.61 9.08 -1.93
C GLY A 439 -11.05 9.24 -1.44
N ARG A 440 -11.98 9.71 -2.30
CA ARG A 440 -13.40 9.85 -1.97
C ARG A 440 -14.31 9.41 -3.11
N VAL A 441 -15.46 8.84 -2.76
CA VAL A 441 -16.58 8.68 -3.69
C VAL A 441 -17.41 9.97 -3.64
N ARG A 442 -17.12 10.87 -4.58
CA ARG A 442 -17.72 12.22 -4.60
C ARG A 442 -17.70 12.78 -6.02
N SER A 443 -18.77 13.48 -6.43
CA SER A 443 -18.80 14.17 -7.72
C SER A 443 -17.64 15.17 -7.86
N GLY A 444 -16.99 15.14 -9.02
CA GLY A 444 -15.80 15.93 -9.36
C GLY A 444 -14.47 15.23 -8.99
N PHE A 445 -14.50 14.13 -8.24
CA PHE A 445 -13.30 13.32 -7.92
C PHE A 445 -12.99 12.32 -9.02
N ILE A 446 -11.74 11.91 -9.12
CA ILE A 446 -11.32 10.83 -10.00
C ILE A 446 -12.13 9.56 -9.67
N ALA A 447 -12.64 8.88 -10.68
CA ALA A 447 -13.39 7.64 -10.53
C ALA A 447 -12.45 6.45 -10.27
N ASP A 448 -11.73 6.53 -9.15
CA ASP A 448 -10.97 5.45 -8.56
C ASP A 448 -11.83 4.80 -7.46
N LEU A 449 -12.48 3.69 -7.80
CA LEU A 449 -13.53 3.09 -7.00
C LEU A 449 -13.34 1.58 -6.89
N LEU A 450 -13.86 1.00 -5.81
CA LEU A 450 -13.96 -0.45 -5.62
C LEU A 450 -15.43 -0.84 -5.52
N VAL A 451 -15.83 -1.91 -6.20
CA VAL A 451 -17.11 -2.58 -5.96
C VAL A 451 -16.81 -3.85 -5.17
N VAL A 452 -17.31 -3.91 -3.94
CA VAL A 452 -16.99 -4.96 -2.96
C VAL A 452 -18.23 -5.81 -2.69
N ASN A 453 -18.07 -7.11 -2.81
CA ASN A 453 -19.10 -8.07 -2.46
C ASN A 453 -19.05 -8.38 -0.96
N GLY A 454 -19.82 -7.65 -0.17
CA GLY A 454 -19.87 -7.69 1.29
C GLY A 454 -19.56 -6.33 1.92
N ASN A 455 -19.79 -6.22 3.22
CA ASN A 455 -19.64 -4.98 3.99
C ASN A 455 -18.25 -4.87 4.61
N PRO A 456 -17.33 -4.04 4.09
CA PRO A 456 -15.99 -3.90 4.67
C PRO A 456 -15.98 -3.20 6.04
N LEU A 457 -17.07 -2.53 6.42
CA LEU A 457 -17.21 -1.92 7.74
C LEU A 457 -17.53 -2.96 8.83
N GLU A 458 -18.01 -4.13 8.43
CA GLU A 458 -18.27 -5.25 9.32
C GLU A 458 -17.10 -6.24 9.34
N ASN A 459 -16.44 -6.43 8.20
CA ASN A 459 -15.37 -7.40 8.04
C ASN A 459 -14.42 -6.95 6.91
N LEU A 460 -13.26 -6.42 7.27
CA LEU A 460 -12.25 -5.97 6.30
C LEU A 460 -11.75 -7.10 5.38
N ARG A 461 -11.89 -8.38 5.78
CA ARG A 461 -11.48 -9.53 4.95
C ARG A 461 -12.28 -9.68 3.67
N VAL A 462 -13.47 -9.07 3.57
CA VAL A 462 -14.21 -9.02 2.30
C VAL A 462 -13.49 -8.21 1.22
N LEU A 463 -12.42 -7.49 1.56
CA LEU A 463 -11.54 -6.83 0.60
C LEU A 463 -10.50 -7.78 -0.03
N ASN A 464 -10.34 -9.01 0.49
CA ASN A 464 -9.43 -9.96 -0.13
C ASN A 464 -9.89 -10.34 -1.54
N PRO A 465 -9.00 -10.26 -2.54
CA PRO A 465 -9.39 -10.52 -3.93
C PRO A 465 -9.79 -11.98 -4.20
N TYR A 466 -9.41 -12.90 -3.34
CA TYR A 466 -9.83 -14.32 -3.42
C TYR A 466 -11.06 -14.63 -2.56
N GLY A 467 -11.62 -13.62 -1.86
CA GLY A 467 -12.73 -13.79 -0.94
C GLY A 467 -12.30 -14.17 0.48
N THR A 468 -13.28 -14.53 1.30
CA THR A 468 -13.09 -14.98 2.68
C THR A 468 -14.23 -15.91 3.08
N ASP A 469 -14.08 -16.62 4.21
CA ASP A 469 -15.14 -17.43 4.77
C ASP A 469 -16.12 -16.54 5.53
N LEU A 470 -17.40 -16.65 5.14
CA LEU A 470 -18.50 -15.87 5.67
C LEU A 470 -19.53 -16.80 6.29
N MET A 471 -20.28 -16.32 7.28
CA MET A 471 -21.40 -17.03 7.85
C MET A 471 -22.65 -16.81 7.01
N SER A 472 -23.32 -17.90 6.63
CA SER A 472 -24.60 -17.88 5.96
C SER A 472 -25.67 -18.51 6.83
N TYR A 473 -26.86 -17.89 6.90
CA TYR A 473 -28.06 -18.42 7.54
C TYR A 473 -29.20 -18.49 6.52
N ASN A 474 -29.71 -19.67 6.27
CA ASN A 474 -30.70 -19.92 5.22
C ASN A 474 -30.30 -19.38 3.83
N GLY A 475 -29.01 -19.46 3.50
CA GLY A 475 -28.47 -18.99 2.23
C GLY A 475 -28.20 -17.49 2.13
N GLN A 476 -28.48 -16.72 3.17
CA GLN A 476 -28.15 -15.29 3.24
C GLN A 476 -26.90 -15.07 4.09
N ILE A 477 -25.99 -14.20 3.66
CA ILE A 477 -24.83 -13.80 4.47
C ILE A 477 -25.33 -13.00 5.66
N VAL A 478 -24.86 -13.35 6.83
CA VAL A 478 -25.23 -12.71 8.10
C VAL A 478 -23.99 -12.37 8.90
N SER A 479 -24.10 -11.34 9.73
CA SER A 479 -23.06 -10.95 10.66
C SER A 479 -22.82 -12.04 11.69
N ASN A 480 -21.55 -12.22 12.11
CA ASN A 480 -21.16 -13.08 13.22
C ASN A 480 -21.83 -12.69 14.55
N TYR A 481 -22.31 -11.45 14.66
CA TYR A 481 -23.04 -10.93 15.81
C TYR A 481 -24.58 -11.00 15.64
N SER A 482 -25.07 -11.66 14.59
CA SER A 482 -26.50 -11.75 14.34
C SER A 482 -27.21 -12.52 15.45
N SER A 483 -28.20 -11.91 16.09
CA SER A 483 -29.00 -12.51 17.17
C SER A 483 -29.89 -13.68 16.70
N ILE A 484 -30.08 -13.82 15.39
CA ILE A 484 -30.84 -14.94 14.80
C ILE A 484 -30.03 -16.23 14.75
N VAL A 485 -28.70 -16.16 14.86
CA VAL A 485 -27.80 -17.31 14.78
C VAL A 485 -27.60 -17.90 16.17
N LYS A 486 -27.88 -19.19 16.31
CA LYS A 486 -27.66 -19.94 17.55
C LYS A 486 -26.58 -20.99 17.33
N PRO A 487 -25.73 -21.26 18.34
CA PRO A 487 -24.78 -22.37 18.28
C PRO A 487 -25.47 -23.69 17.95
N GLY A 488 -24.97 -24.44 16.98
CA GLY A 488 -25.52 -25.73 16.54
C GLY A 488 -26.75 -25.65 15.64
N ASP A 489 -27.17 -24.46 15.20
CA ASP A 489 -28.27 -24.34 14.22
C ASP A 489 -27.85 -24.93 12.87
N PRO A 490 -28.59 -25.94 12.36
CA PRO A 490 -28.27 -26.63 11.10
C PRO A 490 -28.38 -25.71 9.86
N ASN A 491 -29.06 -24.58 9.99
CA ASN A 491 -29.21 -23.60 8.91
C ASN A 491 -28.01 -22.66 8.80
N VAL A 492 -27.08 -22.71 9.78
CA VAL A 492 -25.82 -21.95 9.75
C VAL A 492 -24.79 -22.74 8.95
N LYS A 493 -24.20 -22.09 7.96
CA LYS A 493 -23.13 -22.66 7.13
C LYS A 493 -22.02 -21.66 6.96
N THR A 494 -20.78 -22.13 6.85
CA THR A 494 -19.69 -21.35 6.32
C THR A 494 -19.73 -21.43 4.80
N VAL A 495 -19.70 -20.27 4.15
CA VAL A 495 -19.62 -20.14 2.69
C VAL A 495 -18.42 -19.28 2.33
N HIS A 496 -17.66 -19.69 1.33
CA HIS A 496 -16.61 -18.86 0.79
C HIS A 496 -17.22 -17.81 -0.16
N GLY A 497 -16.92 -16.52 0.09
CA GLY A 497 -17.54 -15.43 -0.65
C GLY A 497 -16.88 -14.09 -0.33
N GLY A 498 -17.56 -13.01 -0.62
CA GLY A 498 -16.98 -11.67 -0.50
C GLY A 498 -16.02 -11.38 -1.65
N GLY A 499 -15.07 -10.51 -1.41
CA GLY A 499 -14.04 -10.10 -2.36
C GLY A 499 -14.37 -8.81 -3.10
N ILE A 500 -13.30 -8.12 -3.53
CA ILE A 500 -13.45 -7.04 -4.51
C ILE A 500 -13.86 -7.66 -5.83
N GLU A 501 -14.96 -7.20 -6.42
CA GLU A 501 -15.42 -7.67 -7.73
C GLU A 501 -14.87 -6.81 -8.86
N TRP A 502 -14.84 -5.50 -8.64
CA TRP A 502 -14.30 -4.55 -9.60
C TRP A 502 -13.38 -3.56 -8.91
N THR A 503 -12.21 -3.37 -9.49
CA THR A 503 -11.35 -2.21 -9.24
C THR A 503 -11.50 -1.27 -10.42
N ILE A 504 -11.88 -0.03 -10.17
CA ILE A 504 -12.08 0.99 -11.20
C ILE A 504 -10.99 2.04 -11.00
N LYS A 505 -10.17 2.27 -12.04
CA LYS A 505 -9.11 3.28 -12.04
C LYS A 505 -9.34 4.23 -13.22
N ASP A 506 -9.39 5.52 -12.95
CA ASP A 506 -9.71 6.53 -13.98
C ASP A 506 -11.02 6.22 -14.76
N GLY A 507 -12.04 5.65 -14.09
CA GLY A 507 -13.27 5.21 -14.72
C GLY A 507 -13.16 3.91 -15.55
N ILE A 508 -12.00 3.31 -15.64
CA ILE A 508 -11.77 2.04 -16.35
C ILE A 508 -11.99 0.88 -15.38
N PRO A 509 -12.95 -0.02 -15.66
CA PRO A 509 -13.26 -1.15 -14.79
C PRO A 509 -12.33 -2.33 -15.04
N TYR A 510 -11.72 -2.85 -13.98
CA TYR A 510 -10.91 -4.07 -13.96
C TYR A 510 -11.65 -5.14 -13.16
N HIS A 511 -12.07 -6.21 -13.83
CA HIS A 511 -12.77 -7.32 -13.19
C HIS A 511 -11.78 -8.17 -12.38
N VAL A 512 -11.90 -8.15 -11.07
CA VAL A 512 -10.94 -8.78 -10.16
C VAL A 512 -10.85 -10.29 -10.34
N PRO A 513 -11.95 -11.06 -10.49
CA PRO A 513 -11.85 -12.48 -10.78
C PRO A 513 -11.05 -12.81 -12.06
N THR A 514 -11.08 -11.94 -13.07
CA THR A 514 -10.25 -12.11 -14.29
C THR A 514 -8.77 -11.87 -13.99
N LEU A 515 -8.43 -10.79 -13.26
CA LEU A 515 -7.05 -10.53 -12.83
C LEU A 515 -6.48 -11.68 -11.99
N MET A 516 -7.27 -12.21 -11.06
CA MET A 516 -6.87 -13.31 -10.18
C MET A 516 -6.71 -14.62 -10.96
N LYS A 517 -7.55 -14.86 -11.96
CA LYS A 517 -7.39 -16.00 -12.87
C LYS A 517 -6.07 -15.91 -13.63
N ASP A 518 -5.74 -14.76 -14.19
CA ASP A 518 -4.48 -14.54 -14.92
C ASP A 518 -3.26 -14.78 -14.03
N VAL A 519 -3.30 -14.30 -12.77
CA VAL A 519 -2.24 -14.56 -11.78
C VAL A 519 -2.11 -16.07 -11.52
N LYS A 520 -3.22 -16.77 -11.30
CA LYS A 520 -3.23 -18.22 -11.07
C LYS A 520 -2.66 -19.00 -12.25
N ASP A 521 -2.98 -18.59 -13.47
CA ASP A 521 -2.46 -19.19 -14.70
C ASP A 521 -0.94 -18.98 -14.83
N MET A 522 -0.43 -17.78 -14.51
CA MET A 522 1.02 -17.49 -14.46
C MET A 522 1.72 -18.39 -13.43
N VAL A 523 1.19 -18.52 -12.22
CA VAL A 523 1.73 -19.37 -11.16
C VAL A 523 1.72 -20.84 -11.58
N THR A 524 0.62 -21.32 -12.15
CA THR A 524 0.47 -22.70 -12.62
C THR A 524 1.50 -23.03 -13.71
N SER A 525 1.65 -22.12 -14.68
CA SER A 525 2.63 -22.28 -15.78
C SER A 525 4.07 -22.30 -15.27
N ALA A 526 4.43 -21.40 -14.36
CA ALA A 526 5.76 -21.36 -13.75
C ALA A 526 6.08 -22.62 -12.94
N ARG A 527 5.11 -23.16 -12.20
CA ARG A 527 5.26 -24.44 -11.47
C ARG A 527 5.43 -25.64 -12.40
N ALA A 528 4.70 -25.67 -13.52
CA ALA A 528 4.85 -26.74 -14.53
C ALA A 528 6.25 -26.72 -15.17
N GLN A 529 6.74 -25.54 -15.57
CA GLN A 529 8.09 -25.37 -16.12
C GLN A 529 9.18 -25.84 -15.12
N ARG A 530 9.03 -25.50 -13.83
CA ARG A 530 9.96 -25.93 -12.78
C ARG A 530 10.04 -27.45 -12.65
N ARG A 531 8.91 -28.17 -12.74
CA ARG A 531 8.87 -29.63 -12.66
C ARG A 531 9.62 -30.30 -13.81
N THR A 532 9.51 -29.75 -15.03
CA THR A 532 10.20 -30.27 -16.21
C THR A 532 11.71 -30.08 -16.15
N THR A 533 12.19 -28.98 -15.54
CA THR A 533 13.63 -28.69 -15.39
C THR A 533 14.30 -29.46 -14.26
N THR A 534 13.54 -29.92 -13.24
CA THR A 534 14.04 -30.66 -12.08
C THR A 534 13.89 -32.17 -12.23
N SER A 535 13.22 -32.68 -13.25
CA SER A 535 13.22 -34.14 -13.55
C SER A 535 14.59 -34.55 -14.06
N PRO A 536 15.26 -35.58 -13.45
CA PRO A 536 16.51 -36.12 -13.97
C PRO A 536 16.25 -36.60 -15.41
N GLN A 537 17.09 -36.20 -16.34
CA GLN A 537 17.18 -36.90 -17.62
C GLN A 537 17.76 -38.28 -17.32
N HIS A 538 16.94 -39.33 -17.37
CA HIS A 538 17.36 -40.74 -17.29
C HIS A 538 18.07 -41.14 -18.56
#